data_e1a73847770a1dc00444510b17050ef4
#
_entry.id   e1a73847770a1dc00444510b17050ef4
#
_cell.length_a   1.000
_cell.length_b   1.000
_cell.length_c   1.000
_cell.angle_alpha   90.00
_cell.angle_beta   90.00
_cell.angle_gamma   90.00
#
_symmetry.space_group_name_H-M   'P 1'
#
loop_
_entity.id
_entity.type
_entity.pdbx_description
1 polymer ?
#
loop_
_entity_poly.entity_id
_entity_poly.type
_entity_poly.pdbx_seq_one_letter_code
_entity_poly.pdbx_strand_id
1 'polypeptide(L)'
;LSLHDALPICLSLEGDNLWKRVGKEPSGTAFNSLVQLEVEKGIPRNPFINAGAIVMTDILLSHLKHPKEEYIRFVRSLSRNNQIDYNEEVALSERENGYLNAAITNLLKYHHNINNDIERVLRFYFLQCSIEMSCYDLSKAFLPFANHKQAFAFENITLTSSQVKRINAIMQTCGFYDEAGEFSYLVGLPGKSGVGGGIAAVYPLRYSVAVWSPRLNQKGNSVMGIKALELLTTQTQESIF
;
A
#
# COMPACT_ATOMS: atom_id res chain seq x y z
N LEU A 1 4.32 -4.85 1.36
CA LEU A 1 4.44 -3.40 1.09
C LEU A 1 4.01 -2.98 -0.32
N SER A 2 3.87 -3.91 -1.26
CA SER A 2 3.57 -3.65 -2.68
C SER A 2 2.22 -2.96 -2.96
N LEU A 3 1.28 -2.99 -2.04
CA LEU A 3 -0.06 -2.43 -2.26
C LEU A 3 -0.10 -0.89 -2.28
N HIS A 4 0.89 -0.20 -1.70
CA HIS A 4 1.00 1.25 -1.81
C HIS A 4 1.44 1.69 -3.22
N ASP A 5 2.11 0.82 -4.00
CA ASP A 5 2.48 1.10 -5.40
C ASP A 5 1.25 1.09 -6.33
N ALA A 6 0.18 0.38 -5.96
CA ALA A 6 -1.07 0.39 -6.69
C ALA A 6 -1.82 1.72 -6.60
N LEU A 7 -1.77 2.39 -5.44
CA LEU A 7 -2.50 3.65 -5.21
C LEU A 7 -2.09 4.78 -6.18
N PRO A 8 -0.80 5.05 -6.44
CA PRO A 8 -0.37 6.01 -7.46
C PRO A 8 -0.95 5.73 -8.84
N ILE A 9 -0.91 4.48 -9.28
CA ILE A 9 -1.42 4.09 -10.60
C ILE A 9 -2.93 4.31 -10.66
N CYS A 10 -3.68 3.78 -9.68
CA CYS A 10 -5.14 3.92 -9.63
C CYS A 10 -5.58 5.38 -9.53
N LEU A 11 -4.86 6.21 -8.77
CA LEU A 11 -5.16 7.63 -8.65
C LEU A 11 -4.85 8.40 -9.94
N SER A 12 -3.85 7.98 -10.71
CA SER A 12 -3.57 8.50 -12.05
C SER A 12 -4.65 8.12 -13.07
N LEU A 13 -5.16 6.88 -12.98
CA LEU A 13 -6.15 6.34 -13.93
C LEU A 13 -7.58 6.84 -13.66
N GLU A 14 -8.00 6.84 -12.41
CA GLU A 14 -9.38 7.12 -11.98
C GLU A 14 -9.58 8.57 -11.48
N GLY A 15 -8.48 9.25 -11.11
CA GLY A 15 -8.56 10.55 -10.45
C GLY A 15 -9.41 10.48 -9.18
N ASP A 16 -10.28 11.47 -8.97
CA ASP A 16 -11.15 11.53 -7.78
C ASP A 16 -12.28 10.49 -7.79
N ASN A 17 -12.54 9.79 -8.91
CA ASN A 17 -13.52 8.70 -8.95
C ASN A 17 -13.07 7.49 -8.13
N LEU A 18 -11.77 7.30 -7.94
CA LEU A 18 -11.22 6.29 -7.04
C LEU A 18 -11.91 6.32 -5.67
N TRP A 19 -12.16 7.51 -5.14
CA TRP A 19 -12.72 7.70 -3.80
C TRP A 19 -14.22 7.36 -3.67
N LYS A 20 -14.86 7.00 -4.76
CA LYS A 20 -16.22 6.41 -4.75
C LYS A 20 -16.18 4.91 -4.48
N ARG A 21 -15.04 4.26 -4.77
CA ARG A 21 -14.84 2.83 -4.62
C ARG A 21 -14.04 2.45 -3.37
N VAL A 22 -13.20 3.38 -2.88
CA VAL A 22 -12.35 3.20 -1.69
C VAL A 22 -12.38 4.48 -0.87
N GLY A 23 -12.53 4.37 0.44
CA GLY A 23 -12.50 5.51 1.36
C GLY A 23 -11.09 6.03 1.64
N LYS A 24 -11.00 6.96 2.61
CA LYS A 24 -9.77 7.66 3.00
C LYS A 24 -9.58 7.68 4.52
N GLU A 25 -10.36 6.88 5.24
CA GLU A 25 -10.45 6.91 6.70
C GLU A 25 -9.71 5.73 7.33
N PRO A 26 -9.15 5.88 8.52
CA PRO A 26 -8.62 4.77 9.29
C PRO A 26 -9.66 3.65 9.45
N SER A 27 -9.21 2.40 9.44
CA SER A 27 -10.15 1.27 9.56
C SER A 27 -10.82 1.21 10.93
N GLY A 28 -10.10 1.51 12.00
CA GLY A 28 -10.59 1.37 13.38
C GLY A 28 -10.79 -0.08 13.82
N THR A 29 -10.51 -1.04 12.93
CA THR A 29 -10.58 -2.48 13.17
C THR A 29 -9.41 -3.16 12.45
N ALA A 30 -9.26 -4.48 12.62
CA ALA A 30 -8.25 -5.26 11.93
C ALA A 30 -8.35 -5.06 10.40
N PHE A 31 -7.20 -5.04 9.73
CA PHE A 31 -7.05 -4.74 8.30
C PHE A 31 -7.76 -5.74 7.35
N ASN A 32 -8.25 -6.86 7.88
CA ASN A 32 -8.95 -7.92 7.16
C ASN A 32 -10.37 -8.18 7.68
N SER A 33 -11.01 -7.20 8.32
CA SER A 33 -12.35 -7.33 8.92
C SER A 33 -13.44 -7.44 7.85
N LEU A 34 -14.12 -8.59 7.77
CA LEU A 34 -15.31 -8.79 6.95
C LEU A 34 -16.53 -8.02 7.50
N VAL A 35 -16.68 -7.98 8.81
CA VAL A 35 -17.82 -7.31 9.47
C VAL A 35 -17.82 -5.83 9.14
N GLN A 36 -16.67 -5.18 9.18
CA GLN A 36 -16.58 -3.78 8.82
C GLN A 36 -16.94 -3.54 7.35
N LEU A 37 -16.44 -4.40 6.44
CA LEU A 37 -16.74 -4.28 5.02
C LEU A 37 -18.23 -4.42 4.73
N GLU A 38 -18.93 -5.31 5.44
CA GLU A 38 -20.39 -5.46 5.33
C GLU A 38 -21.12 -4.21 5.82
N VAL A 39 -20.76 -3.67 6.99
CA VAL A 39 -21.33 -2.42 7.53
C VAL A 39 -21.13 -1.25 6.56
N GLU A 40 -19.99 -1.16 5.91
CA GLU A 40 -19.64 -0.13 4.93
C GLU A 40 -20.18 -0.45 3.50
N LYS A 41 -21.08 -1.45 3.39
CA LYS A 41 -21.72 -1.83 2.13
C LYS A 41 -20.75 -2.06 0.97
N GLY A 42 -19.64 -2.76 1.27
CA GLY A 42 -18.64 -3.10 0.28
C GLY A 42 -17.72 -1.96 -0.15
N ILE A 43 -17.72 -0.81 0.53
CA ILE A 43 -16.76 0.27 0.28
C ILE A 43 -15.66 0.21 1.36
N PRO A 44 -14.44 -0.23 1.03
CA PRO A 44 -13.35 -0.28 2.01
C PRO A 44 -13.02 1.11 2.55
N ARG A 45 -12.71 1.21 3.85
CA ARG A 45 -12.42 2.50 4.49
C ARG A 45 -11.17 3.19 3.96
N ASN A 46 -10.18 2.43 3.49
CA ASN A 46 -8.97 2.99 2.88
C ASN A 46 -8.29 1.98 1.94
N PRO A 47 -7.35 2.41 1.08
CA PRO A 47 -6.67 1.54 0.11
C PRO A 47 -5.65 0.58 0.73
N PHE A 48 -5.29 0.72 1.99
CA PHE A 48 -4.19 -0.02 2.64
C PHE A 48 -4.64 -1.25 3.44
N ILE A 49 -5.93 -1.43 3.66
CA ILE A 49 -6.51 -2.67 4.18
C ILE A 49 -6.78 -3.65 3.03
N ASN A 50 -6.89 -4.95 3.34
CA ASN A 50 -7.01 -6.00 2.31
C ASN A 50 -8.15 -5.73 1.31
N ALA A 51 -9.33 -5.35 1.80
CA ALA A 51 -10.46 -5.04 0.93
C ALA A 51 -10.17 -3.86 -0.03
N GLY A 52 -9.51 -2.81 0.46
CA GLY A 52 -9.12 -1.66 -0.36
C GLY A 52 -8.10 -2.05 -1.42
N ALA A 53 -7.09 -2.81 -1.05
CA ALA A 53 -6.05 -3.29 -1.95
C ALA A 53 -6.60 -4.21 -3.05
N ILE A 54 -7.59 -5.05 -2.72
CA ILE A 54 -8.28 -5.90 -3.70
C ILE A 54 -9.09 -5.05 -4.69
N VAL A 55 -9.76 -3.98 -4.25
CA VAL A 55 -10.44 -3.02 -5.14
C VAL A 55 -9.43 -2.31 -6.04
N MET A 56 -8.26 -1.89 -5.51
CA MET A 56 -7.18 -1.33 -6.32
C MET A 56 -6.72 -2.31 -7.41
N THR A 57 -6.57 -3.58 -7.07
CA THR A 57 -6.20 -4.64 -8.01
C THR A 57 -7.25 -4.80 -9.12
N ASP A 58 -8.53 -4.72 -8.81
CA ASP A 58 -9.62 -4.76 -9.79
C ASP A 58 -9.56 -3.56 -10.75
N ILE A 59 -9.26 -2.37 -10.24
CA ILE A 59 -9.07 -1.16 -11.06
C ILE A 59 -7.90 -1.34 -12.03
N LEU A 60 -6.75 -1.83 -11.56
CA LEU A 60 -5.59 -2.10 -12.41
C LEU A 60 -5.92 -3.10 -13.53
N LEU A 61 -6.64 -4.18 -13.20
CA LEU A 61 -7.08 -5.18 -14.19
C LEU A 61 -8.06 -4.61 -15.23
N SER A 62 -8.82 -3.58 -14.88
CA SER A 62 -9.77 -2.94 -15.79
C SER A 62 -9.10 -1.98 -16.77
N HIS A 63 -7.97 -1.40 -16.40
CA HIS A 63 -7.31 -0.33 -17.16
C HIS A 63 -6.02 -0.77 -17.87
N LEU A 64 -5.25 -1.70 -17.30
CA LEU A 64 -3.99 -2.13 -17.85
C LEU A 64 -4.20 -3.26 -18.87
N LYS A 65 -3.47 -3.21 -20.00
CA LYS A 65 -3.51 -4.24 -21.05
C LYS A 65 -2.75 -5.51 -20.62
N HIS A 66 -1.59 -5.31 -20.00
CA HIS A 66 -0.69 -6.34 -19.50
C HIS A 66 -0.38 -6.08 -18.02
N PRO A 67 -1.36 -6.31 -17.10
CA PRO A 67 -1.29 -5.85 -15.71
C PRO A 67 -0.03 -6.31 -14.96
N LYS A 68 0.37 -7.58 -15.13
CA LYS A 68 1.56 -8.16 -14.47
C LYS A 68 2.84 -7.42 -14.90
N GLU A 69 3.02 -7.26 -16.21
CA GLU A 69 4.21 -6.64 -16.79
C GLU A 69 4.27 -5.14 -16.56
N GLU A 70 3.14 -4.44 -16.70
CA GLU A 70 3.07 -2.99 -16.51
C GLU A 70 3.27 -2.61 -15.04
N TYR A 71 2.70 -3.39 -14.12
CA TYR A 71 2.85 -3.13 -12.70
C TYR A 71 4.28 -3.35 -12.20
N ILE A 72 4.91 -4.48 -12.54
CA ILE A 72 6.31 -4.73 -12.12
C ILE A 72 7.27 -3.71 -12.76
N ARG A 73 7.02 -3.30 -14.00
CA ARG A 73 7.81 -2.27 -14.69
C ARG A 73 7.72 -0.92 -13.95
N PHE A 74 6.52 -0.57 -13.45
CA PHE A 74 6.33 0.61 -12.62
C PHE A 74 7.15 0.52 -11.33
N VAL A 75 7.07 -0.58 -10.59
CA VAL A 75 7.84 -0.81 -9.35
C VAL A 75 9.35 -0.73 -9.61
N ARG A 76 9.83 -1.37 -10.69
CA ARG A 76 11.23 -1.31 -11.12
C ARG A 76 11.69 0.11 -11.41
N SER A 77 10.83 0.93 -12.01
CA SER A 77 11.16 2.33 -12.30
C SER A 77 11.29 3.18 -11.04
N LEU A 78 10.38 3.00 -10.07
CA LEU A 78 10.43 3.71 -8.79
C LEU A 78 11.72 3.40 -8.02
N SER A 79 12.09 2.14 -7.96
CA SER A 79 13.28 1.67 -7.24
C SER A 79 14.57 1.84 -8.05
N ARG A 80 14.48 2.12 -9.37
CA ARG A 80 15.61 2.12 -10.32
C ARG A 80 16.39 0.80 -10.30
N ASN A 81 15.69 -0.32 -10.17
CA ASN A 81 16.26 -1.66 -10.15
C ASN A 81 15.41 -2.62 -11.00
N ASN A 82 15.93 -3.02 -12.15
CA ASN A 82 15.26 -3.91 -13.09
C ASN A 82 15.28 -5.39 -12.67
N GLN A 83 15.99 -5.74 -11.58
CA GLN A 83 16.07 -7.12 -11.05
C GLN A 83 14.91 -7.47 -10.12
N ILE A 84 14.13 -6.47 -9.66
CA ILE A 84 12.96 -6.72 -8.82
C ILE A 84 11.95 -7.54 -9.60
N ASP A 85 11.40 -8.58 -8.97
CA ASP A 85 10.39 -9.42 -9.56
C ASP A 85 9.42 -9.99 -8.51
N TYR A 86 8.42 -10.69 -8.98
CA TYR A 86 7.49 -11.45 -8.16
C TYR A 86 8.17 -12.74 -7.66
N ASN A 87 7.95 -13.07 -6.39
CA ASN A 87 8.26 -14.39 -5.86
C ASN A 87 7.05 -15.31 -6.08
N GLU A 88 7.13 -16.17 -7.08
CA GLU A 88 6.02 -17.07 -7.46
C GLU A 88 5.69 -18.09 -6.36
N GLU A 89 6.67 -18.51 -5.54
CA GLU A 89 6.43 -19.43 -4.41
C GLU A 89 5.61 -18.74 -3.32
N VAL A 90 5.94 -17.48 -3.00
CA VAL A 90 5.15 -16.67 -2.05
C VAL A 90 3.75 -16.44 -2.59
N ALA A 91 3.60 -16.09 -3.87
CA ALA A 91 2.29 -15.88 -4.49
C ALA A 91 1.43 -17.16 -4.46
N LEU A 92 2.03 -18.32 -4.68
CA LEU A 92 1.34 -19.60 -4.60
C LEU A 92 0.89 -19.90 -3.15
N SER A 93 1.77 -19.72 -2.19
CA SER A 93 1.46 -19.88 -0.75
C SER A 93 0.33 -18.96 -0.30
N GLU A 94 0.35 -17.70 -0.69
CA GLU A 94 -0.73 -16.74 -0.43
C GLU A 94 -2.06 -17.17 -1.05
N ARG A 95 -2.03 -17.75 -2.25
CA ARG A 95 -3.22 -18.26 -2.94
C ARG A 95 -3.79 -19.48 -2.23
N GLU A 96 -2.97 -20.44 -1.82
CA GLU A 96 -3.39 -21.66 -1.14
C GLU A 96 -4.00 -21.40 0.24
N ASN A 97 -3.58 -20.34 0.92
CA ASN A 97 -4.01 -19.97 2.27
C ASN A 97 -4.96 -18.74 2.27
N GLY A 98 -5.29 -18.19 1.12
CA GLY A 98 -5.98 -16.91 0.94
C GLY A 98 -7.50 -16.93 1.18
N TYR A 99 -8.03 -17.85 1.98
CA TYR A 99 -9.48 -18.02 2.19
C TYR A 99 -10.19 -16.75 2.65
N LEU A 100 -9.59 -15.97 3.54
CA LEU A 100 -10.17 -14.73 4.01
C LEU A 100 -10.20 -13.66 2.90
N ASN A 101 -9.14 -13.56 2.10
CA ASN A 101 -9.11 -12.67 0.94
C ASN A 101 -10.14 -13.08 -0.11
N ALA A 102 -10.37 -14.38 -0.30
CA ALA A 102 -11.43 -14.88 -1.17
C ALA A 102 -12.82 -14.48 -0.64
N ALA A 103 -13.07 -14.60 0.66
CA ALA A 103 -14.32 -14.16 1.29
C ALA A 103 -14.53 -12.64 1.13
N ILE A 104 -13.49 -11.82 1.37
CA ILE A 104 -13.50 -10.37 1.16
C ILE A 104 -13.84 -10.04 -0.31
N THR A 105 -13.21 -10.73 -1.27
CA THR A 105 -13.42 -10.47 -2.70
C THR A 105 -14.85 -10.83 -3.13
N ASN A 106 -15.40 -11.93 -2.61
CA ASN A 106 -16.80 -12.31 -2.86
C ASN A 106 -17.76 -11.27 -2.28
N LEU A 107 -17.51 -10.76 -1.07
CA LEU A 107 -18.33 -9.73 -0.45
C LEU A 107 -18.28 -8.42 -1.24
N LEU A 108 -17.08 -8.00 -1.67
CA LEU A 108 -16.90 -6.85 -2.57
C LEU A 108 -17.66 -7.04 -3.89
N LYS A 109 -17.65 -8.25 -4.47
CA LYS A 109 -18.39 -8.58 -5.69
C LYS A 109 -19.91 -8.54 -5.47
N TYR A 110 -20.39 -9.04 -4.35
CA TYR A 110 -21.80 -8.95 -3.95
C TYR A 110 -22.27 -7.50 -3.89
N HIS A 111 -21.47 -6.59 -3.34
CA HIS A 111 -21.76 -5.16 -3.28
C HIS A 111 -21.40 -4.38 -4.57
N HIS A 112 -21.12 -5.07 -5.67
CA HIS A 112 -20.80 -4.49 -6.99
C HIS A 112 -19.54 -3.60 -7.01
N ASN A 113 -18.61 -3.78 -6.07
CA ASN A 113 -17.35 -3.04 -6.03
C ASN A 113 -16.16 -3.81 -6.66
N ILE A 114 -16.41 -4.94 -7.31
CA ILE A 114 -15.46 -5.70 -8.14
C ILE A 114 -16.10 -5.93 -9.52
N ASN A 115 -15.43 -5.51 -10.57
CA ASN A 115 -15.88 -5.64 -11.96
C ASN A 115 -15.39 -6.92 -12.62
N ASN A 116 -14.14 -7.26 -12.40
CA ASN A 116 -13.47 -8.40 -13.02
C ASN A 116 -13.88 -9.74 -12.39
N ASP A 117 -13.39 -10.83 -12.97
CA ASP A 117 -13.50 -12.18 -12.41
C ASP A 117 -12.74 -12.28 -11.09
N ILE A 118 -13.32 -12.95 -10.09
CA ILE A 118 -12.81 -13.06 -8.73
C ILE A 118 -11.45 -13.75 -8.71
N GLU A 119 -11.31 -14.86 -9.42
CA GLU A 119 -10.05 -15.63 -9.46
C GLU A 119 -8.93 -14.81 -10.14
N ARG A 120 -9.28 -14.06 -11.17
CA ARG A 120 -8.33 -13.18 -11.85
C ARG A 120 -7.87 -12.05 -10.92
N VAL A 121 -8.78 -11.44 -10.15
CA VAL A 121 -8.45 -10.40 -9.15
C VAL A 121 -7.55 -10.96 -8.08
N LEU A 122 -7.92 -12.09 -7.47
CA LEU A 122 -7.13 -12.72 -6.40
C LEU A 122 -5.75 -13.14 -6.87
N ARG A 123 -5.65 -13.75 -8.06
CA ARG A 123 -4.36 -14.15 -8.62
C ARG A 123 -3.41 -12.96 -8.78
N PHE A 124 -3.89 -11.84 -9.30
CA PHE A 124 -3.06 -10.65 -9.46
C PHE A 124 -2.76 -9.97 -8.13
N TYR A 125 -3.72 -9.95 -7.19
CA TYR A 125 -3.50 -9.46 -5.83
C TYR A 125 -2.37 -10.23 -5.11
N PHE A 126 -2.36 -11.55 -5.17
CA PHE A 126 -1.30 -12.35 -4.55
C PHE A 126 0.07 -12.13 -5.20
N LEU A 127 0.13 -11.93 -6.52
CA LEU A 127 1.35 -11.51 -7.19
C LEU A 127 1.85 -10.16 -6.67
N GLN A 128 0.97 -9.16 -6.55
CA GLN A 128 1.35 -7.86 -5.99
C GLN A 128 1.90 -7.98 -4.56
N CYS A 129 1.32 -8.89 -3.74
CA CYS A 129 1.81 -9.16 -2.38
C CYS A 129 3.17 -9.87 -2.33
N SER A 130 3.60 -10.50 -3.43
CA SER A 130 4.80 -11.34 -3.51
C SER A 130 6.03 -10.65 -4.09
N ILE A 131 6.01 -9.34 -4.32
CA ILE A 131 7.18 -8.63 -4.86
C ILE A 131 8.31 -8.63 -3.83
N GLU A 132 9.49 -9.07 -4.27
CA GLU A 132 10.72 -9.06 -3.48
C GLU A 132 11.59 -7.85 -3.80
N MET A 133 12.03 -7.14 -2.76
CA MET A 133 12.97 -6.04 -2.88
C MET A 133 13.76 -5.82 -1.60
N SER A 134 14.95 -5.23 -1.71
CA SER A 134 15.74 -4.83 -0.55
C SER A 134 15.16 -3.58 0.13
N CYS A 135 15.58 -3.29 1.38
CA CYS A 135 15.26 -2.01 2.03
C CYS A 135 15.74 -0.81 1.22
N TYR A 136 16.88 -0.95 0.52
CA TYR A 136 17.41 0.10 -0.35
C TYR A 136 16.47 0.37 -1.54
N ASP A 137 15.99 -0.68 -2.20
CA ASP A 137 15.03 -0.55 -3.31
C ASP A 137 13.70 0.05 -2.83
N LEU A 138 13.23 -0.41 -1.67
CA LEU A 138 12.01 0.08 -1.06
C LEU A 138 12.12 1.58 -0.70
N SER A 139 13.24 1.99 -0.11
CA SER A 139 13.46 3.42 0.18
C SER A 139 13.48 4.26 -1.10
N LYS A 140 14.10 3.79 -2.17
CA LYS A 140 14.07 4.47 -3.47
C LYS A 140 12.66 4.56 -4.04
N ALA A 141 11.87 3.48 -3.94
CA ALA A 141 10.49 3.46 -4.43
C ALA A 141 9.60 4.48 -3.69
N PHE A 142 9.92 4.82 -2.43
CA PHE A 142 9.22 5.84 -1.66
C PHE A 142 9.72 7.27 -1.86
N LEU A 143 10.89 7.46 -2.46
CA LEU A 143 11.49 8.79 -2.64
C LEU A 143 10.60 9.80 -3.41
N PRO A 144 9.82 9.40 -4.44
CA PRO A 144 8.87 10.31 -5.10
C PRO A 144 7.84 10.91 -4.15
N PHE A 145 7.42 10.17 -3.11
CA PHE A 145 6.46 10.66 -2.11
C PHE A 145 7.10 11.67 -1.13
N ALA A 146 8.41 11.59 -0.91
CA ALA A 146 9.13 12.63 -0.18
C ALA A 146 9.19 13.93 -1.01
N ASN A 147 9.35 13.86 -2.32
CA ASN A 147 9.48 15.02 -3.19
C ASN A 147 8.13 15.53 -3.75
N HIS A 148 7.19 15.85 -2.87
CA HIS A 148 5.83 16.25 -3.26
C HIS A 148 5.73 17.60 -3.99
N LYS A 149 6.80 18.39 -4.09
CA LYS A 149 6.81 19.65 -4.87
C LYS A 149 6.95 19.42 -6.38
N GLN A 150 7.39 18.26 -6.79
CA GLN A 150 7.50 17.89 -8.20
C GLN A 150 6.38 16.91 -8.56
N ALA A 151 5.75 17.12 -9.72
CA ALA A 151 4.87 16.13 -10.28
C ALA A 151 5.66 14.85 -10.57
N PHE A 152 5.14 13.72 -10.17
CA PHE A 152 5.70 12.42 -10.52
C PHE A 152 5.15 11.99 -11.87
N ALA A 153 6.02 11.56 -12.77
CA ALA A 153 5.62 11.04 -14.07
C ALA A 153 6.44 9.78 -14.41
N PHE A 154 5.75 8.74 -14.83
CA PHE A 154 6.33 7.52 -15.37
C PHE A 154 5.40 6.94 -16.44
N GLU A 155 5.87 6.90 -17.70
CA GLU A 155 5.04 6.53 -18.85
C GLU A 155 3.72 7.35 -18.86
N ASN A 156 2.58 6.66 -18.78
CA ASN A 156 1.24 7.27 -18.73
C ASN A 156 0.74 7.56 -17.31
N ILE A 157 1.54 7.27 -16.29
CA ILE A 157 1.18 7.49 -14.87
C ILE A 157 1.72 8.84 -14.45
N THR A 158 0.84 9.76 -14.12
CA THR A 158 1.21 11.09 -13.65
C THR A 158 0.48 11.43 -12.36
N LEU A 159 1.21 11.98 -11.39
CA LEU A 159 0.65 12.49 -10.14
C LEU A 159 1.02 13.95 -9.99
N THR A 160 0.03 14.77 -9.71
CA THR A 160 0.23 16.16 -9.30
C THR A 160 0.81 16.22 -7.87
N SER A 161 1.45 17.32 -7.53
CA SER A 161 1.91 17.56 -6.15
C SER A 161 0.78 17.45 -5.12
N SER A 162 -0.44 17.85 -5.48
CA SER A 162 -1.62 17.70 -4.62
C SER A 162 -2.00 16.23 -4.38
N GLN A 163 -1.88 15.37 -5.40
CA GLN A 163 -2.14 13.95 -5.26
C GLN A 163 -1.08 13.26 -4.40
N VAL A 164 0.20 13.59 -4.58
CA VAL A 164 1.29 13.09 -3.72
C VAL A 164 1.08 13.50 -2.26
N LYS A 165 0.71 14.77 -2.00
CA LYS A 165 0.35 15.23 -0.66
C LYS A 165 -0.80 14.39 -0.05
N ARG A 166 -1.84 14.07 -0.83
CA ARG A 166 -2.98 13.26 -0.38
C ARG A 166 -2.58 11.81 -0.08
N ILE A 167 -1.68 11.22 -0.89
CA ILE A 167 -1.13 9.90 -0.62
C ILE A 167 -0.37 9.90 0.72
N ASN A 168 0.47 10.90 0.97
CA ASN A 168 1.18 11.04 2.24
C ASN A 168 0.21 11.19 3.43
N ALA A 169 -0.87 11.96 3.27
CA ALA A 169 -1.90 12.10 4.31
C ALA A 169 -2.58 10.76 4.62
N ILE A 170 -2.91 9.94 3.60
CA ILE A 170 -3.48 8.61 3.79
C ILE A 170 -2.45 7.66 4.42
N MET A 171 -1.16 7.73 4.05
CA MET A 171 -0.11 6.96 4.72
C MET A 171 0.00 7.33 6.20
N GLN A 172 -0.10 8.62 6.54
CA GLN A 172 -0.06 9.08 7.93
C GLN A 172 -1.23 8.53 8.75
N THR A 173 -2.44 8.50 8.20
CA THR A 173 -3.65 8.14 8.94
C THR A 173 -4.02 6.66 8.87
N CYS A 174 -3.59 5.95 7.82
CA CYS A 174 -4.03 4.58 7.53
C CYS A 174 -2.88 3.59 7.32
N GLY A 175 -1.63 4.04 7.25
CA GLY A 175 -0.49 3.23 6.82
C GLY A 175 -0.07 2.12 7.79
N PHE A 176 -0.51 2.19 9.04
CA PHE A 176 -0.18 1.24 10.12
C PHE A 176 -1.41 0.51 10.67
N TYR A 177 -2.42 0.29 9.82
CA TYR A 177 -3.66 -0.39 10.19
C TYR A 177 -4.38 0.34 11.33
N ASP A 178 -4.71 -0.34 12.42
CA ASP A 178 -5.31 0.24 13.63
C ASP A 178 -4.30 0.82 14.64
N GLU A 179 -3.03 0.98 14.22
CA GLU A 179 -1.92 1.53 15.02
C GLU A 179 -1.33 2.83 14.42
N ALA A 180 -2.01 3.41 13.42
CA ALA A 180 -1.51 4.61 12.74
C ALA A 180 -1.37 5.82 13.67
N GLY A 181 -2.25 5.96 14.67
CA GLY A 181 -2.16 7.00 15.70
C GLY A 181 -0.92 6.85 16.57
N GLU A 182 -0.63 5.63 17.02
CA GLU A 182 0.56 5.33 17.85
C GLU A 182 1.85 5.55 17.05
N PHE A 183 1.89 5.12 15.78
CA PHE A 183 3.02 5.38 14.91
C PHE A 183 3.23 6.88 14.67
N SER A 184 2.16 7.64 14.47
CA SER A 184 2.23 9.10 14.36
C SER A 184 2.79 9.77 15.61
N TYR A 185 2.37 9.28 16.79
CA TYR A 185 2.83 9.80 18.08
C TYR A 185 4.31 9.50 18.34
N LEU A 186 4.77 8.27 18.04
CA LEU A 186 6.14 7.84 18.29
C LEU A 186 7.14 8.35 17.23
N VAL A 187 6.76 8.28 15.96
CA VAL A 187 7.68 8.49 14.82
C VAL A 187 7.42 9.82 14.10
N GLY A 188 6.15 10.17 13.90
CA GLY A 188 5.78 11.43 13.28
C GLY A 188 6.20 11.57 11.82
N LEU A 189 6.11 10.51 11.03
CA LEU A 189 6.33 10.48 9.59
C LEU A 189 5.18 9.77 8.86
N PRO A 190 4.75 10.23 7.69
CA PRO A 190 3.91 9.43 6.80
C PRO A 190 4.62 8.13 6.43
N GLY A 191 3.96 7.00 6.60
CA GLY A 191 4.59 5.72 6.30
C GLY A 191 3.61 4.59 6.07
N LYS A 192 4.13 3.46 5.62
CA LYS A 192 3.38 2.23 5.37
C LYS A 192 4.12 1.02 5.92
N SER A 193 3.41 0.25 6.70
CA SER A 193 3.84 -1.03 7.23
C SER A 193 3.36 -2.20 6.37
N GLY A 194 4.05 -3.32 6.41
CA GLY A 194 3.65 -4.57 5.78
C GLY A 194 3.88 -5.77 6.68
N VAL A 195 2.98 -6.74 6.61
CA VAL A 195 3.05 -7.99 7.40
C VAL A 195 4.28 -8.86 7.09
N GLY A 196 5.05 -8.54 6.06
CA GLY A 196 6.37 -9.10 5.81
C GLY A 196 7.49 -8.52 6.69
N GLY A 197 7.18 -7.60 7.62
CA GLY A 197 8.14 -6.99 8.55
C GLY A 197 8.82 -5.71 8.04
N GLY A 198 8.49 -5.26 6.85
CA GLY A 198 9.00 -4.01 6.28
C GLY A 198 8.18 -2.80 6.69
N ILE A 199 8.83 -1.67 6.88
CA ILE A 199 8.22 -0.34 7.03
C ILE A 199 8.95 0.61 6.10
N ALA A 200 8.20 1.41 5.34
CA ALA A 200 8.75 2.54 4.61
C ALA A 200 8.05 3.83 5.06
N ALA A 201 8.82 4.89 5.23
CA ALA A 201 8.33 6.19 5.65
C ALA A 201 9.02 7.32 4.88
N VAL A 202 8.40 8.49 4.86
CA VAL A 202 8.94 9.65 4.16
C VAL A 202 8.97 10.88 5.08
N TYR A 203 10.06 11.61 5.03
CA TYR A 203 10.10 12.97 5.53
C TYR A 203 9.97 13.92 4.34
N PRO A 204 8.88 14.69 4.25
CA PRO A 204 8.61 15.54 3.09
C PRO A 204 9.76 16.51 2.80
N LEU A 205 10.18 16.58 1.53
CA LEU A 205 11.28 17.39 1.00
C LEU A 205 12.69 17.01 1.50
N ARG A 206 12.84 15.91 2.21
CA ARG A 206 14.12 15.49 2.78
C ARG A 206 14.54 14.11 2.31
N TYR A 207 13.87 13.07 2.79
CA TYR A 207 14.25 11.69 2.53
C TYR A 207 13.07 10.71 2.56
N SER A 208 13.34 9.52 2.09
CA SER A 208 12.59 8.31 2.37
C SER A 208 13.47 7.33 3.14
N VAL A 209 12.87 6.56 4.00
CA VAL A 209 13.56 5.55 4.82
C VAL A 209 12.80 4.24 4.77
N ALA A 210 13.52 3.13 4.73
CA ALA A 210 12.94 1.79 4.85
C ALA A 210 13.71 0.96 5.88
N VAL A 211 12.98 0.22 6.68
CA VAL A 211 13.51 -0.72 7.67
C VAL A 211 12.82 -2.07 7.53
N TRP A 212 13.51 -3.13 7.88
CA TRP A 212 12.94 -4.47 7.90
C TRP A 212 13.34 -5.22 9.18
N SER A 213 12.35 -5.82 9.83
CA SER A 213 12.56 -6.71 10.97
C SER A 213 11.39 -7.70 11.11
N PRO A 214 11.68 -9.02 11.30
CA PRO A 214 10.68 -10.08 11.16
C PRO A 214 9.72 -10.24 12.34
N ARG A 215 9.95 -9.67 13.51
CA ARG A 215 9.02 -9.82 14.64
C ARG A 215 7.93 -8.76 14.59
N LEU A 216 6.71 -9.21 14.35
CA LEU A 216 5.53 -8.36 14.31
C LEU A 216 4.85 -8.33 15.68
N ASN A 217 4.20 -7.20 15.99
CA ASN A 217 3.26 -7.12 17.11
C ASN A 217 1.89 -7.74 16.75
N GLN A 218 0.95 -7.73 17.67
CA GLN A 218 -0.39 -8.30 17.46
C GLN A 218 -1.20 -7.61 16.36
N LYS A 219 -0.83 -6.39 15.98
CA LYS A 219 -1.48 -5.60 14.93
C LYS A 219 -0.81 -5.76 13.55
N GLY A 220 0.23 -6.61 13.44
CA GLY A 220 0.91 -6.90 12.19
C GLY A 220 2.05 -5.93 11.82
N ASN A 221 2.49 -5.09 12.74
CA ASN A 221 3.57 -4.13 12.52
C ASN A 221 4.89 -4.60 13.14
N SER A 222 6.02 -4.29 12.46
CA SER A 222 7.36 -4.64 12.94
C SER A 222 7.71 -3.86 14.21
N VAL A 223 7.91 -4.58 15.33
CA VAL A 223 8.25 -3.99 16.64
C VAL A 223 9.57 -3.22 16.57
N MET A 224 10.62 -3.90 16.08
CA MET A 224 11.96 -3.28 16.01
C MET A 224 12.03 -2.23 14.89
N GLY A 225 11.25 -2.40 13.83
CA GLY A 225 11.15 -1.39 12.77
C GLY A 225 10.55 -0.08 13.27
N ILE A 226 9.45 -0.13 14.03
CA ILE A 226 8.87 1.07 14.67
C ILE A 226 9.88 1.70 15.61
N LYS A 227 10.53 0.89 16.47
CA LYS A 227 11.53 1.42 17.42
C LYS A 227 12.73 2.07 16.74
N ALA A 228 13.21 1.51 15.64
CA ALA A 228 14.30 2.10 14.87
C ALA A 228 13.91 3.47 14.29
N LEU A 229 12.69 3.60 13.76
CA LEU A 229 12.20 4.87 13.21
C LEU A 229 11.92 5.91 14.31
N GLU A 230 11.39 5.50 15.47
CA GLU A 230 11.25 6.36 16.66
C GLU A 230 12.60 6.94 17.08
N LEU A 231 13.63 6.08 17.20
CA LEU A 231 14.99 6.53 17.54
C LEU A 231 15.57 7.47 16.48
N LEU A 232 15.35 7.18 15.20
CA LEU A 232 15.81 8.03 14.10
C LEU A 232 15.21 9.44 14.25
N THR A 233 13.89 9.56 14.34
CA THR A 233 13.22 10.87 14.40
C THR A 233 13.50 11.61 15.71
N THR A 234 13.61 10.89 16.83
CA THR A 234 13.96 11.49 18.13
C THR A 234 15.39 12.05 18.15
N GLN A 235 16.36 11.30 17.60
CA GLN A 235 17.76 11.73 17.60
C GLN A 235 18.05 12.84 16.58
N THR A 236 17.42 12.78 15.41
CA THR A 236 17.59 13.80 14.37
C THR A 236 16.68 15.01 14.57
N GLN A 237 15.66 14.90 15.41
CA GLN A 237 14.59 15.89 15.58
C GLN A 237 13.85 16.16 14.25
N GLU A 238 13.78 15.17 13.38
CA GLU A 238 13.14 15.25 12.07
C GLU A 238 11.79 14.53 12.07
N SER A 239 10.73 15.25 12.38
CA SER A 239 9.32 14.85 12.35
C SER A 239 8.50 15.86 11.56
N ILE A 240 7.32 15.49 11.10
CA ILE A 240 6.38 16.42 10.46
C ILE A 240 5.60 17.28 11.48
N PHE A 241 5.78 16.99 12.77
CA PHE A 241 5.16 17.72 13.89
C PHE A 241 6.14 18.61 14.61
#